data_88ca74667c40fc1e88a5857eac4c47fd
#
_entry.id   88ca74667c40fc1e88a5857eac4c47fd
#
_cell.length_a   1.000
_cell.length_b   1.000
_cell.length_c   1.000
_cell.angle_alpha   90.00
_cell.angle_beta   90.00
_cell.angle_gamma   90.00
#
_symmetry.space_group_name_H-M   'P 1'
#
loop_
_entity.id
_entity.type
_entity.pdbx_description
1 polymer ?
#
loop_
_entity_poly.entity_id
_entity_poly.type
_entity_poly.pdbx_seq_one_letter_code
_entity_poly.pdbx_strand_id
1 'polypeptide(L)'
;MFELPIIRFDDQKWLEELQKGQFYMRPSMYYQLMEEDGYVRNDPFDGSIPFPDNDKILKSISGKETVRERLLLFDRFIKCFYHCTEEDIIYGSNLLKITFSKTAIQVIKSFEKDSALVIFNPTVLRDQIIKSTEELTWCGDVQYLNEDGYRNALNSMLSNPSASYKIPFFKPSKYSAQKEYRICVKHPFGIIDEGASCLDLSKDYIEGLSYTIDIGPIKSSCIISVNNLIRNGILYDIEKDHYYLAEEPE
;
A
#
# COMPACT_ATOMS: atom_id res chain seq x y z
N MET A 1 5.73 21.88 -0.61
CA MET A 1 4.31 21.46 -0.73
C MET A 1 4.10 20.43 0.37
N PHE A 2 3.13 20.63 1.23
CA PHE A 2 2.80 19.68 2.30
C PHE A 2 2.15 18.44 1.67
N GLU A 3 2.68 17.25 1.97
CA GLU A 3 2.08 15.99 1.50
C GLU A 3 0.95 15.61 2.45
N LEU A 4 -0.18 15.15 1.91
CA LEU A 4 -1.36 14.84 2.72
C LEU A 4 -1.09 13.63 3.62
N PRO A 5 -1.72 13.56 4.81
CA PRO A 5 -1.54 12.46 5.75
C PRO A 5 -1.88 11.10 5.16
N ILE A 6 -1.17 10.08 5.63
CA ILE A 6 -1.51 8.67 5.36
C ILE A 6 -1.92 7.98 6.66
N ILE A 7 -2.80 6.98 6.53
CA ILE A 7 -3.38 6.29 7.69
C ILE A 7 -3.22 4.78 7.53
N ARG A 8 -2.69 4.12 8.55
CA ARG A 8 -2.68 2.66 8.63
C ARG A 8 -3.75 2.18 9.61
N PHE A 9 -4.65 1.33 9.15
CA PHE A 9 -5.63 0.63 9.97
C PHE A 9 -5.10 -0.76 10.30
N ASP A 10 -4.98 -1.08 11.59
CA ASP A 10 -4.52 -2.40 12.05
C ASP A 10 -4.89 -2.61 13.54
N ASP A 11 -4.53 -3.76 14.11
CA ASP A 11 -4.64 -3.99 15.54
C ASP A 11 -3.64 -3.09 16.28
N GLN A 12 -4.04 -2.56 17.43
CA GLN A 12 -3.26 -1.55 18.15
C GLN A 12 -1.80 -1.94 18.37
N LYS A 13 -1.55 -3.19 18.79
CA LYS A 13 -0.19 -3.70 19.04
C LYS A 13 0.73 -3.58 17.82
N TRP A 14 0.21 -3.82 16.60
CA TRP A 14 1.00 -3.71 15.37
C TRP A 14 1.23 -2.26 14.95
N LEU A 15 0.28 -1.38 15.29
CA LEU A 15 0.44 0.07 15.08
C LEU A 15 1.47 0.66 16.04
N GLU A 16 1.52 0.19 17.29
CA GLU A 16 2.53 0.60 18.27
C GLU A 16 3.94 0.17 17.84
N GLU A 17 4.09 -1.07 17.33
CA GLU A 17 5.38 -1.52 16.77
C GLU A 17 5.79 -0.70 15.54
N LEU A 18 4.84 -0.42 14.65
CA LEU A 18 5.08 0.43 13.50
C LEU A 18 5.50 1.85 13.93
N GLN A 19 4.81 2.45 14.91
CA GLN A 19 5.12 3.78 15.42
C GLN A 19 6.51 3.84 16.08
N LYS A 20 6.96 2.75 16.72
CA LYS A 20 8.32 2.60 17.25
C LYS A 20 9.38 2.43 16.16
N GLY A 21 8.97 2.20 14.92
CA GLY A 21 9.87 2.08 13.76
C GLY A 21 10.03 0.67 13.21
N GLN A 22 9.31 -0.32 13.72
CA GLN A 22 9.33 -1.68 13.16
C GLN A 22 8.47 -1.73 11.89
N PHE A 23 9.10 -1.43 10.75
CA PHE A 23 8.41 -1.31 9.46
C PHE A 23 8.30 -2.69 8.80
N TYR A 24 7.27 -3.44 9.21
CA TYR A 24 6.99 -4.79 8.72
C TYR A 24 6.22 -4.75 7.40
N MET A 25 6.65 -5.56 6.41
CA MET A 25 6.06 -5.67 5.08
C MET A 25 5.83 -7.14 4.69
N ARG A 26 4.89 -7.34 3.78
CA ARG A 26 4.62 -8.62 3.13
C ARG A 26 4.96 -8.55 1.64
N PRO A 27 5.30 -9.68 1.00
CA PRO A 27 5.44 -9.70 -0.45
C PRO A 27 4.11 -9.34 -1.13
N SER A 28 4.16 -8.68 -2.27
CA SER A 28 2.95 -8.25 -3.01
C SER A 28 2.02 -9.42 -3.30
N MET A 29 2.57 -10.59 -3.62
CA MET A 29 1.80 -11.81 -3.88
C MET A 29 1.04 -12.37 -2.67
N TYR A 30 1.46 -12.06 -1.42
CA TYR A 30 0.74 -12.43 -0.21
C TYR A 30 -0.71 -11.94 -0.22
N TYR A 31 -0.91 -10.70 -0.66
CA TYR A 31 -2.24 -10.09 -0.69
C TYR A 31 -3.17 -10.78 -1.69
N GLN A 32 -2.64 -11.30 -2.80
CA GLN A 32 -3.42 -12.06 -3.78
C GLN A 32 -3.91 -13.40 -3.23
N LEU A 33 -3.07 -14.10 -2.46
CA LEU A 33 -3.41 -15.38 -1.87
C LEU A 33 -4.48 -15.27 -0.78
N MET A 34 -4.38 -14.22 0.05
CA MET A 34 -5.34 -13.99 1.13
C MET A 34 -6.73 -13.63 0.60
N GLU A 35 -6.81 -13.20 -0.65
CA GLU A 35 -8.06 -12.83 -1.31
C GLU A 35 -8.87 -14.03 -1.80
N GLU A 36 -8.23 -15.15 -2.08
CA GLU A 36 -8.89 -16.40 -2.43
C GLU A 36 -9.72 -16.96 -1.26
N ASP A 37 -9.41 -16.58 -0.01
CA ASP A 37 -10.08 -17.04 1.21
C ASP A 37 -11.33 -16.22 1.59
N GLY A 38 -11.83 -15.32 0.74
CA GLY A 38 -13.11 -14.62 0.93
C GLY A 38 -13.07 -13.36 1.79
N TYR A 39 -11.91 -12.80 2.07
CA TYR A 39 -11.78 -11.51 2.75
C TYR A 39 -12.23 -10.34 1.86
N VAL A 40 -12.85 -9.32 2.47
CA VAL A 40 -13.48 -8.14 1.82
C VAL A 40 -12.52 -7.30 0.96
N ARG A 41 -11.23 -7.60 0.99
CA ARG A 41 -10.18 -6.91 0.22
C ARG A 41 -9.92 -7.52 -1.16
N ASN A 42 -10.74 -8.49 -1.59
CA ASN A 42 -10.59 -9.37 -2.75
C ASN A 42 -10.18 -8.67 -4.05
N ASP A 43 -8.89 -8.47 -4.25
CA ASP A 43 -8.32 -8.14 -5.54
C ASP A 43 -7.32 -9.22 -5.98
N PRO A 44 -7.75 -10.24 -6.73
CA PRO A 44 -6.87 -11.32 -7.17
C PRO A 44 -5.74 -10.85 -8.09
N PHE A 45 -5.74 -9.57 -8.46
CA PHE A 45 -4.71 -8.94 -9.27
C PHE A 45 -3.89 -7.90 -8.49
N ASP A 46 -4.02 -7.86 -7.15
CA ASP A 46 -3.29 -6.88 -6.34
C ASP A 46 -1.77 -6.98 -6.58
N GLY A 47 -1.16 -5.83 -6.94
CA GLY A 47 0.28 -5.80 -7.27
C GLY A 47 0.68 -6.61 -8.49
N SER A 48 -0.25 -6.86 -9.44
CA SER A 48 0.02 -7.55 -10.70
C SER A 48 -0.62 -6.84 -11.89
N ILE A 49 -0.21 -7.23 -13.09
CA ILE A 49 -0.88 -6.86 -14.33
C ILE A 49 -1.51 -8.09 -14.93
N PRO A 50 -2.86 -8.16 -15.04
CA PRO A 50 -3.52 -9.22 -15.75
C PRO A 50 -3.18 -9.15 -17.24
N PHE A 51 -2.92 -10.29 -17.86
CA PHE A 51 -2.80 -10.36 -19.29
C PHE A 51 -4.21 -10.42 -19.90
N PRO A 52 -4.55 -9.49 -20.81
CA PRO A 52 -5.77 -9.66 -21.60
C PRO A 52 -5.61 -10.88 -22.49
N ASP A 53 -6.67 -11.67 -22.65
CA ASP A 53 -6.84 -12.95 -23.36
C ASP A 53 -5.99 -13.28 -24.62
N ASN A 54 -4.71 -12.97 -24.63
CA ASN A 54 -3.86 -13.21 -25.77
C ASN A 54 -2.59 -14.00 -25.42
N ASP A 55 -2.69 -15.32 -25.57
CA ASP A 55 -1.60 -16.30 -25.62
C ASP A 55 -0.37 -15.89 -26.45
N LYS A 56 -0.49 -14.89 -27.33
CA LYS A 56 0.55 -14.50 -28.28
C LYS A 56 1.71 -13.71 -27.65
N ILE A 57 1.47 -12.96 -26.59
CA ILE A 57 2.52 -12.12 -25.97
C ILE A 57 3.48 -12.97 -25.12
N LEU A 58 2.98 -14.02 -24.49
CA LEU A 58 3.79 -14.91 -23.66
C LEU A 58 4.73 -15.81 -24.47
N LYS A 59 4.30 -16.23 -25.66
CA LYS A 59 5.15 -17.04 -26.57
C LYS A 59 6.41 -16.31 -27.02
N SER A 60 6.35 -14.97 -27.10
CA SER A 60 7.51 -14.17 -27.54
C SER A 60 8.56 -13.92 -26.45
N ILE A 61 8.16 -13.93 -25.17
CA ILE A 61 9.04 -13.57 -24.05
C ILE A 61 9.77 -14.79 -23.46
N SER A 62 9.13 -15.97 -23.44
CA SER A 62 9.65 -17.12 -22.71
C SER A 62 10.04 -18.33 -23.56
N GLY A 63 9.62 -18.41 -24.81
CA GLY A 63 9.82 -19.61 -25.65
C GLY A 63 9.22 -20.91 -25.10
N LYS A 64 8.56 -20.88 -23.94
CA LYS A 64 7.89 -22.01 -23.28
C LYS A 64 6.40 -21.70 -23.13
N GLU A 65 5.58 -22.72 -23.41
CA GLU A 65 4.12 -22.67 -23.26
C GLU A 65 3.68 -22.69 -21.79
N THR A 66 4.04 -21.66 -21.03
CA THR A 66 3.47 -21.46 -19.69
C THR A 66 2.40 -20.40 -19.77
N VAL A 67 1.17 -20.78 -19.53
CA VAL A 67 0.03 -19.87 -19.38
C VAL A 67 0.27 -19.03 -18.12
N ARG A 68 0.75 -17.81 -18.29
CA ARG A 68 0.80 -16.82 -17.20
C ARG A 68 -0.38 -15.89 -17.39
N GLU A 69 -1.32 -15.94 -16.48
CA GLU A 69 -2.47 -15.03 -16.49
C GLU A 69 -2.11 -13.60 -16.10
N ARG A 70 -0.93 -13.40 -15.51
CA ARG A 70 -0.52 -12.11 -14.93
C ARG A 70 0.99 -11.95 -14.83
N LEU A 71 1.47 -10.72 -14.88
CA LEU A 71 2.85 -10.34 -14.61
C LEU A 71 3.01 -9.95 -13.14
N LEU A 72 3.86 -10.65 -12.42
CA LEU A 72 4.15 -10.48 -11.00
C LEU A 72 5.62 -10.14 -10.76
N LEU A 73 5.88 -9.40 -9.69
CA LEU A 73 7.22 -9.20 -9.14
C LEU A 73 7.32 -9.87 -7.77
N PHE A 74 8.07 -10.95 -7.71
CA PHE A 74 8.21 -11.75 -6.48
C PHE A 74 9.11 -11.12 -5.43
N ASP A 75 10.00 -10.23 -5.83
CA ASP A 75 11.00 -9.57 -5.00
C ASP A 75 10.50 -8.24 -4.42
N ARG A 76 9.19 -7.98 -4.43
CA ARG A 76 8.59 -6.74 -3.94
C ARG A 76 7.80 -6.98 -2.66
N PHE A 77 8.24 -6.27 -1.61
CA PHE A 77 7.55 -6.20 -0.33
C PHE A 77 6.81 -4.88 -0.23
N ILE A 78 5.56 -4.93 0.16
CA ILE A 78 4.71 -3.75 0.21
C ILE A 78 4.07 -3.54 1.59
N LYS A 79 3.83 -2.28 1.92
CA LYS A 79 2.98 -1.85 3.01
C LYS A 79 2.03 -0.78 2.50
N CYS A 80 0.75 -0.99 2.78
CA CYS A 80 -0.34 -0.18 2.27
C CYS A 80 -0.89 0.75 3.36
N PHE A 81 -1.28 1.95 2.95
CA PHE A 81 -1.90 2.97 3.78
C PHE A 81 -3.11 3.54 3.05
N TYR A 82 -4.07 4.08 3.77
CA TYR A 82 -5.07 4.97 3.21
C TYR A 82 -4.44 6.35 3.02
N HIS A 83 -4.55 6.94 1.84
CA HIS A 83 -4.07 8.29 1.57
C HIS A 83 -5.23 9.27 1.72
N CYS A 84 -5.12 10.21 2.64
CA CYS A 84 -6.06 11.32 2.71
C CYS A 84 -5.98 12.14 1.41
N THR A 85 -7.12 12.55 0.90
CA THR A 85 -7.24 13.45 -0.26
C THR A 85 -7.72 14.82 0.20
N GLU A 86 -7.72 15.81 -0.69
CA GLU A 86 -8.28 17.14 -0.40
C GLU A 86 -9.72 17.09 0.13
N GLU A 87 -10.49 16.06 -0.28
CA GLU A 87 -11.85 15.84 0.21
C GLU A 87 -11.92 15.43 1.68
N ASP A 88 -10.83 14.86 2.20
CA ASP A 88 -10.73 14.37 3.57
C ASP A 88 -10.13 15.44 4.51
N ILE A 89 -9.82 16.65 3.99
CA ILE A 89 -9.09 17.67 4.71
C ILE A 89 -9.87 18.99 4.72
N ILE A 90 -9.97 19.57 5.89
CA ILE A 90 -10.41 20.95 6.06
C ILE A 90 -9.21 21.77 6.52
N TYR A 91 -8.85 22.78 5.73
CA TYR A 91 -7.74 23.67 6.02
C TYR A 91 -8.18 24.88 6.84
N GLY A 92 -7.45 25.17 7.91
CA GLY A 92 -7.41 26.48 8.57
C GLY A 92 -6.13 27.20 8.18
N SER A 93 -5.81 28.32 8.86
CA SER A 93 -4.59 29.08 8.57
C SER A 93 -3.31 28.27 8.80
N ASN A 94 -3.23 27.54 9.93
CA ASN A 94 -2.09 26.68 10.28
C ASN A 94 -2.54 25.29 10.77
N LEU A 95 -3.86 25.03 10.69
CA LEU A 95 -4.47 23.80 11.16
C LEU A 95 -5.00 23.01 9.97
N LEU A 96 -4.82 21.72 10.04
CA LEU A 96 -5.39 20.73 9.15
C LEU A 96 -6.35 19.86 9.97
N LYS A 97 -7.61 19.75 9.55
CA LYS A 97 -8.55 18.82 10.15
C LYS A 97 -8.83 17.66 9.20
N ILE A 98 -8.53 16.45 9.64
CA ILE A 98 -8.90 15.23 8.91
C ILE A 98 -10.37 14.93 9.19
N THR A 99 -11.17 14.77 8.13
CA THR A 99 -12.57 14.36 8.16
C THR A 99 -12.83 13.39 7.02
N PHE A 100 -13.94 12.66 7.06
CA PHE A 100 -14.20 11.65 6.04
C PHE A 100 -15.61 11.80 5.45
N SER A 101 -15.70 11.63 4.15
CA SER A 101 -16.98 11.49 3.45
C SER A 101 -17.68 10.19 3.86
N LYS A 102 -18.99 10.08 3.60
CA LYS A 102 -19.74 8.85 3.88
C LYS A 102 -19.13 7.63 3.16
N THR A 103 -18.66 7.81 1.94
CA THR A 103 -18.01 6.75 1.16
C THR A 103 -16.69 6.34 1.81
N ALA A 104 -15.84 7.28 2.20
CA ALA A 104 -14.60 7.01 2.90
C ALA A 104 -14.85 6.25 4.22
N ILE A 105 -15.86 6.65 4.99
CA ILE A 105 -16.24 5.95 6.23
C ILE A 105 -16.64 4.50 5.96
N GLN A 106 -17.38 4.22 4.88
CA GLN A 106 -17.73 2.84 4.52
C GLN A 106 -16.49 2.00 4.21
N VAL A 107 -15.55 2.56 3.45
CA VAL A 107 -14.27 1.89 3.14
C VAL A 107 -13.46 1.65 4.42
N ILE A 108 -13.32 2.66 5.29
CA ILE A 108 -12.59 2.53 6.56
C ILE A 108 -13.20 1.43 7.44
N LYS A 109 -14.53 1.39 7.53
CA LYS A 109 -15.23 0.33 8.29
C LYS A 109 -15.06 -1.05 7.69
N SER A 110 -14.90 -1.18 6.36
CA SER A 110 -14.67 -2.46 5.72
C SER A 110 -13.28 -3.06 6.02
N PHE A 111 -12.37 -2.29 6.59
CA PHE A 111 -11.10 -2.82 7.08
C PHE A 111 -11.24 -3.63 8.38
N GLU A 112 -12.37 -3.52 9.07
CA GLU A 112 -12.68 -4.26 10.31
C GLU A 112 -11.59 -4.12 11.38
N LYS A 113 -11.05 -2.90 11.51
CA LYS A 113 -10.01 -2.56 12.49
C LYS A 113 -10.50 -1.50 13.46
N ASP A 114 -10.09 -1.63 14.73
CA ASP A 114 -10.50 -0.71 15.79
C ASP A 114 -9.55 0.48 15.97
N SER A 115 -8.34 0.37 15.46
CA SER A 115 -7.28 1.35 15.65
C SER A 115 -6.69 1.84 14.33
N ALA A 116 -6.21 3.07 14.33
CA ALA A 116 -5.57 3.73 13.22
C ALA A 116 -4.30 4.46 13.67
N LEU A 117 -3.22 4.32 12.90
CA LEU A 117 -2.03 5.17 13.01
C LEU A 117 -2.11 6.23 11.92
N VAL A 118 -2.24 7.48 12.31
CA VAL A 118 -2.20 8.64 11.43
C VAL A 118 -0.76 9.15 11.37
N ILE A 119 -0.22 9.27 10.16
CA ILE A 119 1.11 9.80 9.88
C ILE A 119 0.93 11.11 9.12
N PHE A 120 1.23 12.24 9.78
CA PHE A 120 0.97 13.56 9.24
C PHE A 120 1.98 14.00 8.19
N ASN A 121 3.18 13.41 8.19
CA ASN A 121 4.24 13.74 7.25
C ASN A 121 4.79 12.48 6.56
N PRO A 122 4.15 12.01 5.47
CA PRO A 122 4.60 10.85 4.72
C PRO A 122 6.01 11.00 4.12
N THR A 123 6.41 12.23 3.77
CA THR A 123 7.76 12.51 3.26
C THR A 123 8.84 12.13 4.27
N VAL A 124 8.64 12.46 5.56
CA VAL A 124 9.60 12.10 6.61
C VAL A 124 9.68 10.58 6.78
N LEU A 125 8.52 9.89 6.77
CA LEU A 125 8.49 8.42 6.81
C LEU A 125 9.27 7.81 5.65
N ARG A 126 9.03 8.28 4.43
CA ARG A 126 9.74 7.83 3.23
C ARG A 126 11.26 8.00 3.38
N ASP A 127 11.68 9.17 3.83
CA ASP A 127 13.11 9.48 4.01
C ASP A 127 13.75 8.60 5.10
N GLN A 128 13.02 8.28 6.18
CA GLN A 128 13.48 7.33 7.20
C GLN A 128 13.68 5.93 6.58
N ILE A 129 12.72 5.44 5.78
CA ILE A 129 12.83 4.13 5.13
C ILE A 129 14.02 4.10 4.17
N ILE A 130 14.16 5.11 3.30
CA ILE A 130 15.27 5.17 2.34
C ILE A 130 16.63 5.20 3.04
N LYS A 131 16.73 5.86 4.20
CA LYS A 131 17.96 5.91 5.00
C LYS A 131 18.26 4.60 5.75
N SER A 132 17.24 3.82 6.04
CA SER A 132 17.35 2.60 6.86
C SER A 132 17.54 1.34 6.02
N THR A 133 17.49 1.43 4.70
CA THR A 133 17.75 0.31 3.80
C THR A 133 18.60 0.75 2.60
N GLU A 134 19.50 -0.15 2.14
CA GLU A 134 20.24 0.04 0.90
C GLU A 134 19.41 -0.36 -0.33
N GLU A 135 18.23 -0.92 -0.09
CA GLU A 135 17.37 -1.47 -1.13
C GLU A 135 16.58 -0.39 -1.88
N LEU A 136 16.27 -0.69 -3.14
CA LEU A 136 15.44 0.16 -3.96
C LEU A 136 14.04 0.29 -3.34
N THR A 137 13.68 1.52 -3.04
CA THR A 137 12.40 1.86 -2.40
C THR A 137 11.59 2.79 -3.30
N TRP A 138 10.31 2.48 -3.47
CA TRP A 138 9.35 3.29 -4.20
C TRP A 138 8.15 3.58 -3.31
N CYS A 139 7.63 4.79 -3.41
CA CYS A 139 6.46 5.22 -2.67
C CYS A 139 5.52 5.99 -3.58
N GLY A 140 4.24 5.86 -3.36
CA GLY A 140 3.25 6.61 -4.11
C GLY A 140 1.85 6.05 -4.04
N ASP A 141 0.95 6.77 -4.72
CA ASP A 141 -0.44 6.39 -4.84
C ASP A 141 -0.62 5.20 -5.78
N VAL A 142 -1.58 4.36 -5.42
CA VAL A 142 -2.06 3.31 -6.30
C VAL A 142 -2.80 3.93 -7.48
N GLN A 143 -2.43 3.50 -8.67
CA GLN A 143 -3.09 3.86 -9.91
C GLN A 143 -4.22 2.86 -10.20
N TYR A 144 -5.44 3.36 -10.21
CA TYR A 144 -6.63 2.56 -10.44
C TYR A 144 -6.94 2.50 -11.94
N LEU A 145 -6.76 1.31 -12.53
CA LEU A 145 -6.80 1.11 -13.96
C LEU A 145 -8.05 0.34 -14.40
N ASN A 146 -8.62 0.72 -15.52
CA ASN A 146 -9.54 -0.12 -16.28
C ASN A 146 -8.75 -1.04 -17.24
N GLU A 147 -9.43 -1.85 -18.04
CA GLU A 147 -8.80 -2.79 -18.97
C GLU A 147 -7.84 -2.12 -19.95
N ASP A 148 -8.22 -0.97 -20.51
CA ASP A 148 -7.35 -0.23 -21.42
C ASP A 148 -6.13 0.35 -20.71
N GLY A 149 -6.30 0.80 -19.48
CA GLY A 149 -5.21 1.25 -18.61
C GLY A 149 -4.19 0.13 -18.35
N TYR A 150 -4.65 -1.08 -18.03
CA TYR A 150 -3.78 -2.24 -17.86
C TYR A 150 -3.06 -2.63 -19.16
N ARG A 151 -3.75 -2.59 -20.30
CA ARG A 151 -3.15 -2.86 -21.61
C ARG A 151 -2.04 -1.85 -21.93
N ASN A 152 -2.28 -0.57 -21.67
CA ASN A 152 -1.30 0.50 -21.88
C ASN A 152 -0.10 0.36 -20.93
N ALA A 153 -0.35 0.02 -19.65
CA ALA A 153 0.71 -0.23 -18.69
C ALA A 153 1.59 -1.41 -19.10
N LEU A 154 0.99 -2.52 -19.54
CA LEU A 154 1.71 -3.69 -20.04
C LEU A 154 2.56 -3.35 -21.26
N ASN A 155 2.00 -2.67 -22.26
CA ASN A 155 2.73 -2.25 -23.46
C ASN A 155 3.91 -1.33 -23.13
N SER A 156 3.72 -0.41 -22.17
CA SER A 156 4.79 0.47 -21.68
C SER A 156 5.92 -0.33 -21.05
N MET A 157 5.62 -1.36 -20.28
CA MET A 157 6.63 -2.21 -19.63
C MET A 157 7.34 -3.13 -20.60
N LEU A 158 6.64 -3.64 -21.62
CA LEU A 158 7.26 -4.41 -22.70
C LEU A 158 8.25 -3.56 -23.48
N SER A 159 7.94 -2.28 -23.68
CA SER A 159 8.81 -1.31 -24.35
C SER A 159 9.95 -0.79 -23.47
N ASN A 160 9.70 -0.72 -22.16
CA ASN A 160 10.65 -0.24 -21.15
C ASN A 160 10.57 -1.11 -19.87
N PRO A 161 11.30 -2.23 -19.81
CA PRO A 161 11.29 -3.13 -18.64
C PRO A 161 11.67 -2.46 -17.30
N SER A 162 12.42 -1.35 -17.35
CA SER A 162 12.75 -0.59 -16.14
C SER A 162 11.52 0.02 -15.46
N ALA A 163 10.40 0.19 -16.17
CA ALA A 163 9.13 0.67 -15.60
C ALA A 163 8.39 -0.39 -14.75
N SER A 164 8.88 -1.62 -14.68
CA SER A 164 8.25 -2.72 -13.92
C SER A 164 8.09 -2.42 -12.42
N TYR A 165 8.87 -1.49 -11.86
CA TYR A 165 8.70 -1.05 -10.47
C TYR A 165 7.30 -0.49 -10.16
N LYS A 166 6.54 -0.09 -11.19
CA LYS A 166 5.17 0.42 -11.04
C LYS A 166 4.13 -0.68 -10.81
N ILE A 167 4.45 -1.95 -11.12
CA ILE A 167 3.50 -3.06 -11.01
C ILE A 167 2.82 -3.13 -9.63
N PRO A 168 3.54 -3.03 -8.51
CA PRO A 168 2.91 -3.05 -7.19
C PRO A 168 1.96 -1.88 -6.90
N PHE A 169 1.93 -0.86 -7.77
CA PHE A 169 1.08 0.32 -7.64
C PHE A 169 -0.14 0.31 -8.55
N PHE A 170 -0.45 -0.80 -9.21
CA PHE A 170 -1.65 -0.92 -10.03
C PHE A 170 -2.75 -1.72 -9.33
N LYS A 171 -3.98 -1.26 -9.50
CA LYS A 171 -5.17 -1.90 -8.95
C LYS A 171 -6.38 -1.67 -9.87
N PRO A 172 -7.36 -2.60 -9.95
CA PRO A 172 -8.56 -2.38 -10.74
C PRO A 172 -9.35 -1.16 -10.27
N SER A 173 -9.91 -0.40 -11.22
CA SER A 173 -10.62 0.86 -10.97
C SER A 173 -11.79 0.75 -9.99
N LYS A 174 -12.42 -0.43 -9.88
CA LYS A 174 -13.49 -0.71 -8.91
C LYS A 174 -13.07 -0.52 -7.44
N TYR A 175 -11.75 -0.54 -7.15
CA TYR A 175 -11.20 -0.35 -5.81
C TYR A 175 -10.76 1.10 -5.53
N SER A 176 -11.02 2.05 -6.44
CA SER A 176 -10.55 3.44 -6.32
C SER A 176 -10.97 4.16 -5.03
N ALA A 177 -12.10 3.76 -4.44
CA ALA A 177 -12.54 4.28 -3.15
C ALA A 177 -11.59 3.96 -1.97
N GLN A 178 -10.67 2.98 -2.14
CA GLN A 178 -9.68 2.64 -1.11
C GLN A 178 -8.60 3.71 -0.93
N LYS A 179 -8.39 4.60 -1.93
CA LYS A 179 -7.42 5.72 -1.86
C LYS A 179 -6.07 5.26 -1.29
N GLU A 180 -5.48 4.23 -1.90
CA GLU A 180 -4.35 3.54 -1.32
C GLU A 180 -3.02 4.21 -1.69
N TYR A 181 -2.16 4.40 -0.69
CA TYR A 181 -0.76 4.77 -0.82
C TYR A 181 0.11 3.59 -0.47
N ARG A 182 1.12 3.28 -1.27
CA ARG A 182 2.02 2.14 -1.05
C ARG A 182 3.45 2.58 -0.85
N ILE A 183 4.12 1.86 0.03
CA ILE A 183 5.57 1.82 0.14
C ILE A 183 5.99 0.42 -0.31
N CYS A 184 6.87 0.38 -1.30
CA CYS A 184 7.35 -0.84 -1.92
C CYS A 184 8.88 -0.88 -1.81
N VAL A 185 9.42 -1.95 -1.26
CA VAL A 185 10.86 -2.17 -1.13
C VAL A 185 11.23 -3.43 -1.90
N LYS A 186 12.33 -3.36 -2.66
CA LYS A 186 12.89 -4.54 -3.29
C LYS A 186 13.62 -5.37 -2.24
N HIS A 187 13.34 -6.67 -2.16
CA HIS A 187 14.05 -7.53 -1.22
C HIS A 187 15.50 -7.76 -1.68
N PRO A 188 16.48 -7.68 -0.77
CA PRO A 188 17.91 -7.81 -1.12
C PRO A 188 18.29 -9.19 -1.66
N PHE A 189 17.65 -10.22 -1.13
CA PHE A 189 17.85 -11.59 -1.58
C PHE A 189 16.63 -11.95 -2.44
N GLY A 190 16.82 -12.13 -3.72
CA GLY A 190 15.72 -12.60 -4.59
C GLY A 190 14.97 -13.74 -3.89
N ILE A 191 13.62 -13.64 -3.83
CA ILE A 191 12.78 -14.66 -3.16
C ILE A 191 12.90 -16.01 -3.89
N ILE A 192 13.47 -16.03 -5.06
CA ILE A 192 13.58 -17.21 -5.90
C ILE A 192 15.03 -17.63 -5.93
N ASP A 193 15.35 -18.77 -5.31
CA ASP A 193 16.48 -19.59 -5.69
C ASP A 193 16.42 -19.76 -7.22
N GLU A 194 17.54 -19.57 -7.91
CA GLU A 194 17.61 -19.55 -9.39
C GLU A 194 17.00 -20.80 -10.09
N GLY A 195 16.48 -21.76 -9.33
CA GLY A 195 15.85 -22.98 -9.79
C GLY A 195 14.35 -23.11 -9.52
N ALA A 196 13.71 -22.26 -8.69
CA ALA A 196 12.30 -22.37 -8.40
C ALA A 196 11.47 -21.62 -9.45
N SER A 197 10.60 -22.33 -10.16
CA SER A 197 9.60 -21.67 -10.99
C SER A 197 8.59 -21.00 -10.05
N CYS A 198 8.11 -19.79 -10.42
CA CYS A 198 7.12 -19.06 -9.63
C CYS A 198 5.77 -19.81 -9.44
N LEU A 199 5.60 -20.95 -10.12
CA LEU A 199 4.46 -21.85 -10.01
C LEU A 199 4.58 -22.84 -8.84
N ASP A 200 5.77 -22.99 -8.26
CA ASP A 200 6.06 -23.98 -7.22
C ASP A 200 6.05 -23.42 -5.80
N LEU A 201 5.78 -22.09 -5.63
CA LEU A 201 5.72 -21.48 -4.32
C LEU A 201 4.40 -21.87 -3.63
N SER A 202 4.51 -22.68 -2.58
CA SER A 202 3.33 -23.05 -1.78
C SER A 202 2.77 -21.84 -1.04
N LYS A 203 1.46 -21.87 -0.76
CA LYS A 203 0.78 -20.84 0.05
C LYS A 203 1.50 -20.64 1.39
N ASP A 204 1.83 -21.74 2.08
CA ASP A 204 2.52 -21.71 3.37
C ASP A 204 3.89 -21.03 3.30
N TYR A 205 4.62 -21.23 2.20
CA TYR A 205 5.89 -20.55 1.98
C TYR A 205 5.72 -19.03 1.87
N ILE A 206 4.75 -18.59 1.07
CA ILE A 206 4.49 -17.16 0.86
C ILE A 206 3.95 -16.50 2.13
N GLU A 207 3.11 -17.21 2.89
CA GLU A 207 2.61 -16.73 4.18
C GLU A 207 3.73 -16.58 5.22
N GLY A 208 4.78 -17.39 5.14
CA GLY A 208 5.97 -17.29 5.97
C GLY A 208 6.88 -16.11 5.62
N LEU A 209 6.77 -15.57 4.39
CA LEU A 209 7.65 -14.49 3.95
C LEU A 209 7.26 -13.14 4.56
N SER A 210 8.25 -12.47 5.11
CA SER A 210 8.11 -11.10 5.62
C SER A 210 9.44 -10.37 5.57
N TYR A 211 9.38 -9.05 5.53
CA TYR A 211 10.55 -8.19 5.59
C TYR A 211 10.29 -7.06 6.59
N THR A 212 11.20 -6.89 7.54
CA THR A 212 11.11 -5.84 8.55
C THR A 212 12.34 -4.95 8.48
N ILE A 213 12.12 -3.65 8.44
CA ILE A 213 13.17 -2.63 8.50
C ILE A 213 12.98 -1.86 9.80
N ASP A 214 14.03 -1.67 10.58
CA ASP A 214 14.03 -0.73 11.69
C ASP A 214 14.36 0.67 11.16
N ILE A 215 13.34 1.53 11.14
CA ILE A 215 13.42 2.90 10.62
C ILE A 215 13.55 3.96 11.72
N GLY A 216 13.60 3.51 12.99
CA GLY A 216 13.46 4.38 14.14
C GLY A 216 12.04 4.94 14.29
N PRO A 217 11.73 5.59 15.42
CA PRO A 217 10.38 6.07 15.73
C PRO A 217 9.81 6.99 14.65
N ILE A 218 8.56 6.74 14.24
CA ILE A 218 7.85 7.59 13.29
C ILE A 218 7.38 8.83 14.03
N LYS A 219 8.03 9.95 13.74
CA LYS A 219 7.66 11.27 14.26
C LYS A 219 6.38 11.76 13.58
N SER A 220 5.74 12.76 14.16
CA SER A 220 4.52 13.37 13.60
C SER A 220 3.45 12.32 13.30
N SER A 221 3.21 11.43 14.26
CA SER A 221 2.22 10.36 14.13
C SER A 221 1.47 10.15 15.43
N CYS A 222 0.22 9.66 15.34
CA CYS A 222 -0.58 9.29 16.49
C CYS A 222 -1.42 8.04 16.25
N ILE A 223 -1.64 7.27 17.30
CA ILE A 223 -2.59 6.16 17.31
C ILE A 223 -3.90 6.66 17.91
N ILE A 224 -5.00 6.38 17.22
CA ILE A 224 -6.35 6.78 17.59
C ILE A 224 -7.33 5.64 17.31
N SER A 225 -8.41 5.53 18.11
CA SER A 225 -9.46 4.60 17.75
C SER A 225 -10.16 5.03 16.45
N VAL A 226 -10.53 4.06 15.62
CA VAL A 226 -11.23 4.32 14.35
C VAL A 226 -12.55 5.05 14.60
N ASN A 227 -13.26 4.71 15.67
CA ASN A 227 -14.51 5.38 16.02
C ASN A 227 -14.31 6.87 16.32
N ASN A 228 -13.29 7.23 17.09
CA ASN A 228 -12.97 8.64 17.37
C ASN A 228 -12.54 9.36 16.10
N LEU A 229 -11.68 8.74 15.30
CA LEU A 229 -11.23 9.31 14.05
C LEU A 229 -12.41 9.63 13.09
N ILE A 230 -13.37 8.71 12.97
CA ILE A 230 -14.55 8.89 12.11
C ILE A 230 -15.50 9.96 12.66
N ARG A 231 -15.74 9.98 13.98
CA ARG A 231 -16.73 10.89 14.59
C ARG A 231 -16.22 12.31 14.71
N ASN A 232 -15.04 12.46 15.27
CA ASN A 232 -14.50 13.73 15.70
C ASN A 232 -13.46 14.29 14.74
N GLY A 233 -12.83 13.40 13.95
CA GLY A 233 -11.67 13.75 13.16
C GLY A 233 -10.44 13.97 14.04
N ILE A 234 -9.43 14.56 13.45
CA ILE A 234 -8.18 14.92 14.13
C ILE A 234 -7.68 16.27 13.60
N LEU A 235 -7.25 17.15 14.50
CA LEU A 235 -6.64 18.42 14.18
C LEU A 235 -5.13 18.29 14.25
N TYR A 236 -4.42 18.81 13.27
CA TYR A 236 -2.96 18.86 13.23
C TYR A 236 -2.49 20.29 12.98
N ASP A 237 -1.66 20.80 13.90
CA ASP A 237 -0.99 22.09 13.80
C ASP A 237 0.33 21.89 13.06
N ILE A 238 0.37 22.36 11.81
CA ILE A 238 1.51 22.15 10.91
C ILE A 238 2.77 22.86 11.42
N GLU A 239 2.62 24.04 12.04
CA GLU A 239 3.75 24.83 12.53
C GLU A 239 4.36 24.22 13.80
N LYS A 240 3.51 23.68 14.67
CA LYS A 240 3.96 23.11 15.94
C LYS A 240 4.31 21.62 15.85
N ASP A 241 4.03 21.00 14.70
CA ASP A 241 4.10 19.53 14.53
C ASP A 241 3.37 18.80 15.67
N HIS A 242 2.15 19.24 15.96
CA HIS A 242 1.35 18.73 17.08
C HIS A 242 -0.09 18.47 16.67
N TYR A 243 -0.68 17.39 17.21
CA TYR A 243 -2.07 17.04 16.94
C TYR A 243 -2.95 17.22 18.18
N TYR A 244 -4.22 17.48 17.92
CA TYR A 244 -5.27 17.58 18.93
C TYR A 244 -6.41 16.66 18.51
N LEU A 245 -6.94 15.90 19.46
CA LEU A 245 -8.21 15.23 19.25
C LEU A 245 -9.30 16.32 19.18
N ALA A 246 -10.10 16.31 18.12
CA ALA A 246 -11.23 17.22 18.07
C ALA A 246 -12.19 16.85 19.21
N GLU A 247 -12.48 17.80 20.10
CA GLU A 247 -13.42 17.62 21.18
C GLU A 247 -14.83 17.40 20.60
N GLU A 248 -15.66 16.59 21.29
CA GLU A 248 -17.06 16.47 20.93
C GLU A 248 -17.70 17.88 21.03
N PRO A 249 -18.46 18.32 20.02
CA PRO A 249 -19.27 19.52 20.20
C PRO A 249 -20.28 19.21 21.32
N GLU A 250 -20.26 20.05 22.36
CA GLU A 250 -21.24 20.02 23.46
C GLU A 250 -22.69 20.09 22.96
#